data_648be978182f68d790daeec8021838e8
#
_entry.id   648be978182f68d790daeec8021838e8
#
_cell.length_a   1.000
_cell.length_b   1.000
_cell.length_c   1.000
_cell.angle_alpha   90.00
_cell.angle_beta   90.00
_cell.angle_gamma   90.00
#
_symmetry.space_group_name_H-M   'P 1'
#
loop_
_entity.id
_entity.type
_entity.pdbx_description
1 polymer ?
#
loop_
_entity_poly.entity_id
_entity_poly.type
_entity_poly.pdbx_seq_one_letter_code
_entity_poly.pdbx_strand_id
1 'polypeptide(L)'
;MESRPSALSATRYFDRPDGRIAYDEEGAGPLVVMVPGLGDLRGEYRFLAPRVAAAGYRSVTMDLRGHGESSTGWADYSTSATGGDVAALVAHLGAGPAIVVGTSLGAGAAVVAAAAAPRNVAGLVLIGPFVRDVPLPLSTRIVLAAALNLVFVGPWGPAAWGAYYASLYPSRKPQDFAEYKARLVASLRGPGRFAALQAMLRGSKADIEPKLDEVKAPALVVMGSKDPDFPDPAAEAQLVAGRLRGRAEMIDGVGHYPHAEAPDVAAPLILDFIKRHAAR
;
A
#
# COMPACT_ATOMS: atom_id res chain seq x y z
N MET A 1 -1.05 32.58 5.46
CA MET A 1 -1.35 32.41 4.01
C MET A 1 -1.94 31.02 3.90
N GLU A 2 -3.27 30.92 3.94
CA GLU A 2 -4.00 29.65 3.84
C GLU A 2 -3.81 29.08 2.44
N SER A 3 -3.17 27.93 2.34
CA SER A 3 -3.06 27.18 1.12
C SER A 3 -4.47 26.71 0.70
N ARG A 4 -4.99 27.27 -0.41
CA ARG A 4 -6.18 26.73 -1.07
C ARG A 4 -5.97 25.24 -1.30
N PRO A 5 -6.98 24.39 -1.00
CA PRO A 5 -6.91 22.98 -1.38
C PRO A 5 -6.72 22.92 -2.90
N SER A 6 -5.66 22.23 -3.33
CA SER A 6 -5.42 21.90 -4.73
C SER A 6 -6.68 21.27 -5.28
N ALA A 7 -7.20 21.79 -6.40
CA ALA A 7 -8.30 21.15 -7.11
C ALA A 7 -7.89 19.71 -7.38
N LEU A 8 -8.63 18.74 -6.81
CA LEU A 8 -8.41 17.32 -7.04
C LEU A 8 -8.31 17.11 -8.55
N SER A 9 -7.17 16.64 -9.02
CA SER A 9 -7.00 16.24 -10.41
C SER A 9 -8.08 15.22 -10.75
N ALA A 10 -8.70 15.33 -11.93
CA ALA A 10 -9.69 14.34 -12.36
C ALA A 10 -9.05 12.94 -12.33
N THR A 11 -9.77 11.97 -11.77
CA THR A 11 -9.34 10.57 -11.75
C THR A 11 -9.01 10.10 -13.17
N ARG A 12 -7.86 9.49 -13.31
CA ARG A 12 -7.38 8.88 -14.55
C ARG A 12 -7.52 7.36 -14.48
N TYR A 13 -7.54 6.74 -15.63
CA TYR A 13 -7.66 5.30 -15.75
C TYR A 13 -6.57 4.75 -16.66
N PHE A 14 -6.05 3.60 -16.27
CA PHE A 14 -5.09 2.82 -17.02
C PHE A 14 -5.69 1.46 -17.38
N ASP A 15 -5.77 1.15 -18.66
CA ASP A 15 -6.40 -0.07 -19.14
C ASP A 15 -5.49 -1.29 -18.97
N ARG A 16 -6.10 -2.40 -18.57
CA ARG A 16 -5.53 -3.73 -18.47
C ARG A 16 -6.43 -4.69 -19.26
N PRO A 17 -5.96 -5.89 -19.64
CA PRO A 17 -6.77 -6.84 -20.43
C PRO A 17 -8.15 -7.12 -19.86
N ASP A 18 -8.26 -7.25 -18.52
CA ASP A 18 -9.50 -7.65 -17.85
C ASP A 18 -10.19 -6.49 -17.08
N GLY A 19 -9.77 -5.25 -17.31
CA GLY A 19 -10.35 -4.09 -16.63
C GLY A 19 -9.45 -2.86 -16.63
N ARG A 20 -9.71 -1.93 -15.74
CA ARG A 20 -8.92 -0.70 -15.63
C ARG A 20 -8.55 -0.40 -14.18
N ILE A 21 -7.41 0.23 -13.99
CA ILE A 21 -6.91 0.72 -12.71
C ILE A 21 -7.10 2.22 -12.66
N ALA A 22 -7.73 2.71 -11.58
CA ALA A 22 -7.90 4.12 -11.32
C ALA A 22 -6.67 4.68 -10.60
N TYR A 23 -6.25 5.89 -10.97
CA TYR A 23 -5.18 6.61 -10.30
C TYR A 23 -5.39 8.12 -10.36
N ASP A 24 -4.83 8.82 -9.38
CA ASP A 24 -4.73 10.28 -9.36
C ASP A 24 -3.26 10.67 -9.52
N GLU A 25 -3.04 11.87 -10.06
CA GLU A 25 -1.71 12.37 -10.35
C GLU A 25 -1.62 13.86 -10.01
N GLU A 26 -0.55 14.26 -9.34
CA GLU A 26 -0.23 15.65 -9.09
C GLU A 26 1.27 15.91 -9.14
N GLY A 27 1.65 17.17 -9.39
CA GLY A 27 3.05 17.56 -9.51
C GLY A 27 3.68 17.18 -10.85
N ALA A 28 4.99 17.40 -10.92
CA ALA A 28 5.82 17.10 -12.09
C ALA A 28 7.23 16.73 -11.64
N GLY A 29 8.02 16.08 -12.52
CA GLY A 29 9.37 15.60 -12.20
C GLY A 29 9.49 14.09 -12.14
N PRO A 30 10.48 13.54 -11.40
CA PRO A 30 10.67 12.10 -11.29
C PRO A 30 9.46 11.41 -10.66
N LEU A 31 9.14 10.22 -11.17
CA LEU A 31 7.92 9.50 -10.83
C LEU A 31 7.99 8.82 -9.46
N VAL A 32 6.93 9.02 -8.67
CA VAL A 32 6.67 8.30 -7.41
C VAL A 32 5.27 7.68 -7.48
N VAL A 33 5.18 6.35 -7.48
CA VAL A 33 3.91 5.62 -7.50
C VAL A 33 3.61 5.07 -6.11
N MET A 34 2.42 5.32 -5.60
CA MET A 34 1.97 4.92 -4.26
C MET A 34 0.85 3.90 -4.35
N VAL A 35 1.04 2.77 -3.68
CA VAL A 35 0.19 1.57 -3.75
C VAL A 35 -0.40 1.29 -2.37
N PRO A 36 -1.72 1.43 -2.18
CA PRO A 36 -2.34 1.33 -0.86
C PRO A 36 -2.39 -0.11 -0.32
N GLY A 37 -2.75 -0.20 0.96
CA GLY A 37 -2.99 -1.46 1.64
C GLY A 37 -4.29 -2.14 1.21
N LEU A 38 -4.46 -3.39 1.63
CA LEU A 38 -5.69 -4.15 1.40
C LEU A 38 -6.91 -3.42 1.98
N GLY A 39 -7.96 -3.31 1.17
CA GLY A 39 -9.21 -2.70 1.59
C GLY A 39 -9.16 -1.18 1.72
N ASP A 40 -8.02 -0.56 1.37
CA ASP A 40 -7.88 0.89 1.37
C ASP A 40 -8.10 1.49 -0.03
N LEU A 41 -8.08 2.79 -0.12
CA LEU A 41 -8.27 3.59 -1.33
C LEU A 41 -6.96 4.34 -1.64
N ARG A 42 -6.79 4.82 -2.87
CA ARG A 42 -5.65 5.68 -3.24
C ARG A 42 -5.50 6.92 -2.36
N GLY A 43 -6.61 7.36 -1.73
CA GLY A 43 -6.61 8.42 -0.72
C GLY A 43 -5.94 8.06 0.61
N GLU A 44 -5.44 6.85 0.80
CA GLU A 44 -4.56 6.47 1.91
C GLU A 44 -3.39 7.46 2.03
N TYR A 45 -2.85 7.86 0.88
CA TYR A 45 -1.68 8.74 0.79
C TYR A 45 -1.98 10.24 0.81
N ARG A 46 -3.18 10.67 1.20
CA ARG A 46 -3.63 12.07 1.20
C ARG A 46 -2.76 13.05 2.00
N PHE A 47 -1.96 12.55 2.94
CA PHE A 47 -0.98 13.36 3.69
C PHE A 47 0.44 13.28 3.11
N LEU A 48 0.77 12.22 2.38
CA LEU A 48 2.10 12.02 1.80
C LEU A 48 2.16 12.54 0.35
N ALA A 49 1.16 12.23 -0.48
CA ALA A 49 1.16 12.55 -1.89
C ALA A 49 1.33 14.05 -2.18
N PRO A 50 0.62 14.98 -1.52
CA PRO A 50 0.85 16.40 -1.72
C PRO A 50 2.25 16.87 -1.31
N ARG A 51 2.85 16.26 -0.30
CA ARG A 51 4.21 16.59 0.14
C ARG A 51 5.26 16.11 -0.87
N VAL A 52 5.04 14.96 -1.49
CA VAL A 52 5.87 14.44 -2.59
C VAL A 52 5.77 15.37 -3.81
N ALA A 53 4.58 15.79 -4.19
CA ALA A 53 4.36 16.73 -5.28
C ALA A 53 5.02 18.10 -4.99
N ALA A 54 4.84 18.64 -3.79
CA ALA A 54 5.46 19.91 -3.37
C ALA A 54 6.99 19.84 -3.32
N ALA A 55 7.57 18.65 -3.15
CA ALA A 55 9.01 18.43 -3.20
C ALA A 55 9.56 18.30 -4.64
N GLY A 56 8.73 18.48 -5.68
CA GLY A 56 9.14 18.49 -7.09
C GLY A 56 9.11 17.11 -7.75
N TYR A 57 8.26 16.20 -7.29
CA TYR A 57 8.07 14.89 -7.88
C TYR A 57 6.69 14.76 -8.52
N ARG A 58 6.58 13.89 -9.51
CA ARG A 58 5.32 13.45 -10.08
C ARG A 58 4.74 12.36 -9.18
N SER A 59 3.78 12.76 -8.35
CA SER A 59 3.11 11.93 -7.35
C SER A 59 1.90 11.25 -7.97
N VAL A 60 1.87 9.92 -7.96
CA VAL A 60 0.79 9.09 -8.49
C VAL A 60 0.30 8.15 -7.40
N THR A 61 -1.00 8.20 -7.09
CA THR A 61 -1.65 7.27 -6.17
C THR A 61 -2.64 6.40 -6.93
N MET A 62 -2.64 5.08 -6.73
CA MET A 62 -3.51 4.15 -7.45
C MET A 62 -4.47 3.40 -6.53
N ASP A 63 -5.63 3.01 -7.03
CA ASP A 63 -6.47 2.02 -6.37
C ASP A 63 -6.04 0.61 -6.78
N LEU A 64 -6.06 -0.34 -5.83
CA LEU A 64 -5.86 -1.75 -6.13
C LEU A 64 -6.96 -2.26 -7.07
N ARG A 65 -6.69 -3.35 -7.81
CA ARG A 65 -7.74 -4.07 -8.53
C ARG A 65 -8.89 -4.43 -7.60
N GLY A 66 -10.13 -4.17 -8.00
CA GLY A 66 -11.32 -4.42 -7.18
C GLY A 66 -11.60 -3.38 -6.09
N HIS A 67 -10.75 -2.35 -5.91
CA HIS A 67 -10.91 -1.32 -4.89
C HIS A 67 -11.18 0.06 -5.52
N GLY A 68 -11.68 0.98 -4.70
CA GLY A 68 -11.91 2.38 -5.09
C GLY A 68 -12.69 2.52 -6.41
N GLU A 69 -12.09 3.12 -7.42
CA GLU A 69 -12.69 3.28 -8.76
C GLU A 69 -12.07 2.34 -9.80
N SER A 70 -11.12 1.47 -9.41
CA SER A 70 -10.63 0.39 -10.26
C SER A 70 -11.72 -0.65 -10.55
N SER A 71 -11.64 -1.34 -11.68
CA SER A 71 -12.59 -2.39 -12.05
C SER A 71 -12.66 -3.52 -11.03
N THR A 72 -13.82 -4.16 -10.95
CA THR A 72 -14.07 -5.44 -10.29
C THR A 72 -14.18 -6.56 -11.33
N GLY A 73 -14.28 -7.83 -10.90
CA GLY A 73 -14.46 -8.95 -11.82
C GLY A 73 -13.17 -9.51 -12.42
N TRP A 74 -12.01 -9.19 -11.83
CA TRP A 74 -10.75 -9.79 -12.22
C TRP A 74 -10.72 -11.28 -11.93
N ALA A 75 -10.09 -12.05 -12.82
CA ALA A 75 -9.89 -13.49 -12.62
C ALA A 75 -8.88 -13.79 -11.50
N ASP A 76 -7.91 -12.89 -11.28
CA ASP A 76 -6.84 -13.02 -10.29
C ASP A 76 -6.77 -11.77 -9.39
N TYR A 77 -6.84 -12.00 -8.08
CA TYR A 77 -6.71 -10.98 -7.02
C TYR A 77 -5.46 -11.19 -6.17
N SER A 78 -4.48 -11.96 -6.65
CA SER A 78 -3.22 -12.17 -5.92
C SER A 78 -2.42 -10.88 -5.79
N THR A 79 -1.53 -10.85 -4.80
CA THR A 79 -0.56 -9.76 -4.65
C THR A 79 0.39 -9.71 -5.86
N SER A 80 0.72 -10.86 -6.45
CA SER A 80 1.53 -10.94 -7.67
C SER A 80 0.83 -10.28 -8.86
N ALA A 81 -0.48 -10.50 -9.03
CA ALA A 81 -1.26 -9.83 -10.06
C ALA A 81 -1.33 -8.31 -9.85
N THR A 82 -1.47 -7.86 -8.60
CA THR A 82 -1.41 -6.44 -8.23
C THR A 82 -0.02 -5.85 -8.52
N GLY A 83 1.06 -6.58 -8.24
CA GLY A 83 2.42 -6.17 -8.60
C GLY A 83 2.62 -6.01 -10.11
N GLY A 84 1.98 -6.88 -10.91
CA GLY A 84 1.90 -6.74 -12.36
C GLY A 84 1.18 -5.46 -12.81
N ASP A 85 0.14 -5.01 -12.08
CA ASP A 85 -0.53 -3.73 -12.35
C ASP A 85 0.40 -2.56 -12.04
N VAL A 86 1.13 -2.61 -10.92
CA VAL A 86 2.11 -1.57 -10.55
C VAL A 86 3.19 -1.43 -11.61
N ALA A 87 3.81 -2.55 -12.02
CA ALA A 87 4.85 -2.54 -13.05
C ALA A 87 4.34 -1.99 -14.39
N ALA A 88 3.12 -2.37 -14.76
CA ALA A 88 2.50 -1.91 -15.99
C ALA A 88 2.10 -0.43 -15.93
N LEU A 89 1.62 0.07 -14.78
CA LEU A 89 1.33 1.50 -14.58
C LEU A 89 2.61 2.33 -14.69
N VAL A 90 3.71 1.92 -14.04
CA VAL A 90 5.01 2.60 -14.16
C VAL A 90 5.45 2.68 -15.63
N ALA A 91 5.34 1.57 -16.37
CA ALA A 91 5.68 1.53 -17.79
C ALA A 91 4.76 2.45 -18.64
N HIS A 92 3.44 2.45 -18.35
CA HIS A 92 2.45 3.30 -19.04
C HIS A 92 2.73 4.79 -18.83
N LEU A 93 3.12 5.20 -17.63
CA LEU A 93 3.40 6.59 -17.30
C LEU A 93 4.67 7.12 -17.96
N GLY A 94 5.58 6.25 -18.38
CA GLY A 94 6.70 6.54 -19.27
C GLY A 94 7.70 7.61 -18.79
N ALA A 95 7.77 7.85 -17.48
CA ALA A 95 8.59 8.93 -16.89
C ALA A 95 9.96 8.44 -16.38
N GLY A 96 10.45 7.32 -16.89
CA GLY A 96 11.68 6.68 -16.39
C GLY A 96 11.44 5.77 -15.17
N PRO A 97 12.52 5.32 -14.50
CA PRO A 97 12.39 4.49 -13.32
C PRO A 97 11.71 5.23 -12.18
N ALA A 98 10.72 4.59 -11.54
CA ALA A 98 9.91 5.17 -10.46
C ALA A 98 10.44 4.77 -9.08
N ILE A 99 10.24 5.62 -8.07
CA ILE A 99 10.16 5.17 -6.69
C ILE A 99 8.76 4.58 -6.48
N VAL A 100 8.68 3.37 -5.95
CA VAL A 100 7.41 2.75 -5.60
C VAL A 100 7.27 2.73 -4.08
N VAL A 101 6.21 3.37 -3.58
CA VAL A 101 5.82 3.37 -2.17
C VAL A 101 4.65 2.42 -2.02
N GLY A 102 4.77 1.41 -1.19
CA GLY A 102 3.69 0.46 -0.94
C GLY A 102 3.42 0.28 0.53
N THR A 103 2.14 0.21 0.90
CA THR A 103 1.72 -0.08 2.29
C THR A 103 1.12 -1.48 2.36
N SER A 104 1.48 -2.26 3.40
CA SER A 104 0.83 -3.55 3.69
C SER A 104 0.89 -4.50 2.48
N LEU A 105 -0.25 -4.92 1.93
CA LEU A 105 -0.36 -5.68 0.68
C LEU A 105 0.29 -4.93 -0.49
N GLY A 106 0.13 -3.60 -0.55
CA GLY A 106 0.76 -2.75 -1.56
C GLY A 106 2.29 -2.80 -1.51
N ALA A 107 2.88 -3.03 -0.34
CA ALA A 107 4.33 -3.26 -0.21
C ALA A 107 4.74 -4.58 -0.87
N GLY A 108 3.95 -5.64 -0.70
CA GLY A 108 4.15 -6.90 -1.42
C GLY A 108 4.05 -6.73 -2.93
N ALA A 109 3.07 -5.97 -3.40
CA ALA A 109 2.92 -5.63 -4.82
C ALA A 109 4.12 -4.83 -5.36
N ALA A 110 4.67 -3.90 -4.57
CA ALA A 110 5.86 -3.13 -4.92
C ALA A 110 7.10 -4.03 -5.06
N VAL A 111 7.27 -5.00 -4.17
CA VAL A 111 8.35 -6.02 -4.26
C VAL A 111 8.22 -6.82 -5.55
N VAL A 112 7.02 -7.32 -5.87
CA VAL A 112 6.76 -8.05 -7.12
C VAL A 112 7.10 -7.19 -8.35
N ALA A 113 6.64 -5.93 -8.37
CA ALA A 113 6.92 -5.01 -9.47
C ALA A 113 8.43 -4.78 -9.66
N ALA A 114 9.17 -4.59 -8.58
CA ALA A 114 10.62 -4.38 -8.62
C ALA A 114 11.39 -5.62 -9.08
N ALA A 115 10.98 -6.81 -8.65
CA ALA A 115 11.58 -8.07 -9.09
C ALA A 115 11.29 -8.33 -10.58
N ALA A 116 10.05 -8.10 -11.04
CA ALA A 116 9.64 -8.34 -12.42
C ALA A 116 10.19 -7.32 -13.43
N ALA A 117 10.33 -6.05 -13.02
CA ALA A 117 10.76 -4.95 -13.88
C ALA A 117 11.86 -4.10 -13.23
N PRO A 118 13.06 -4.67 -12.96
CA PRO A 118 14.10 -4.00 -12.17
C PRO A 118 14.65 -2.71 -12.80
N ARG A 119 14.50 -2.53 -14.11
CA ARG A 119 14.90 -1.29 -14.80
C ARG A 119 13.88 -0.17 -14.66
N ASN A 120 12.65 -0.47 -14.25
CA ASN A 120 11.57 0.49 -14.13
C ASN A 120 11.36 0.96 -12.67
N VAL A 121 12.10 0.39 -11.70
CA VAL A 121 11.99 0.72 -10.27
C VAL A 121 13.34 1.23 -9.77
N ALA A 122 13.39 2.52 -9.43
CA ALA A 122 14.58 3.20 -8.92
C ALA A 122 14.78 2.98 -7.41
N GLY A 123 13.73 2.70 -6.68
CA GLY A 123 13.77 2.42 -5.24
C GLY A 123 12.40 2.02 -4.69
N LEU A 124 12.41 1.40 -3.52
CA LEU A 124 11.21 0.94 -2.79
C LEU A 124 11.11 1.63 -1.43
N VAL A 125 9.92 2.09 -1.11
CA VAL A 125 9.52 2.45 0.25
C VAL A 125 8.40 1.51 0.67
N LEU A 126 8.63 0.68 1.68
CA LEU A 126 7.70 -0.34 2.14
C LEU A 126 7.21 0.02 3.54
N ILE A 127 5.92 0.29 3.68
CA ILE A 127 5.29 0.71 4.92
C ILE A 127 4.48 -0.46 5.48
N GLY A 128 4.78 -0.91 6.71
CA GLY A 128 4.10 -2.05 7.33
C GLY A 128 4.02 -3.29 6.40
N PRO A 129 5.14 -3.80 5.84
CA PRO A 129 5.10 -4.66 4.66
C PRO A 129 4.57 -6.07 4.93
N PHE A 130 3.49 -6.46 4.27
CA PHE A 130 3.02 -7.85 4.18
C PHE A 130 3.63 -8.55 2.96
N VAL A 131 4.83 -9.09 3.13
CA VAL A 131 5.63 -9.71 2.05
C VAL A 131 5.85 -11.21 2.24
N ARG A 132 5.39 -11.78 3.35
CA ARG A 132 5.46 -13.20 3.66
C ARG A 132 4.29 -13.65 4.51
N ASP A 133 4.02 -14.95 4.50
CA ASP A 133 3.08 -15.55 5.45
C ASP A 133 3.79 -15.73 6.79
N VAL A 134 3.20 -15.17 7.86
CA VAL A 134 3.75 -15.34 9.22
C VAL A 134 3.63 -16.81 9.62
N PRO A 135 4.72 -17.46 10.04
CA PRO A 135 4.68 -18.85 10.49
C PRO A 135 3.79 -18.99 11.74
N LEU A 136 2.67 -19.67 11.61
CA LEU A 136 1.75 -19.97 12.70
C LEU A 136 1.51 -21.46 12.78
N PRO A 137 1.31 -22.02 13.98
CA PRO A 137 0.86 -23.40 14.16
C PRO A 137 -0.41 -23.67 13.32
N LEU A 138 -0.54 -24.90 12.79
CA LEU A 138 -1.67 -25.28 11.94
C LEU A 138 -3.03 -25.02 12.61
N SER A 139 -3.15 -25.34 13.91
CA SER A 139 -4.35 -25.06 14.69
C SER A 139 -4.71 -23.58 14.71
N THR A 140 -3.72 -22.71 14.94
CA THR A 140 -3.91 -21.25 14.94
C THR A 140 -4.32 -20.74 13.54
N ARG A 141 -3.72 -21.28 12.47
CA ARG A 141 -4.08 -20.93 11.09
C ARG A 141 -5.54 -21.31 10.78
N ILE A 142 -5.99 -22.50 11.21
CA ILE A 142 -7.37 -22.95 11.00
C ILE A 142 -8.35 -22.03 11.76
N VAL A 143 -8.07 -21.74 13.03
CA VAL A 143 -8.91 -20.85 13.84
C VAL A 143 -8.96 -19.45 13.26
N LEU A 144 -7.81 -18.91 12.86
CA LEU A 144 -7.74 -17.58 12.22
C LEU A 144 -8.51 -17.54 10.91
N ALA A 145 -8.34 -18.54 10.04
CA ALA A 145 -9.08 -18.63 8.78
C ALA A 145 -10.59 -18.72 9.00
N ALA A 146 -11.04 -19.49 9.98
CA ALA A 146 -12.45 -19.59 10.35
C ALA A 146 -12.98 -18.25 10.89
N ALA A 147 -12.22 -17.58 11.76
CA ALA A 147 -12.57 -16.27 12.31
C ALA A 147 -12.67 -15.21 11.19
N LEU A 148 -11.69 -15.14 10.29
CA LEU A 148 -11.71 -14.21 9.15
C LEU A 148 -12.92 -14.46 8.23
N ASN A 149 -13.25 -15.74 7.96
CA ASN A 149 -14.43 -16.09 7.17
C ASN A 149 -15.75 -15.78 7.88
N LEU A 150 -15.79 -15.77 9.20
CA LEU A 150 -16.99 -15.42 9.97
C LEU A 150 -17.15 -13.90 10.11
N VAL A 151 -16.05 -13.20 10.38
CA VAL A 151 -16.04 -11.74 10.64
C VAL A 151 -16.20 -10.96 9.35
N PHE A 152 -15.45 -11.33 8.30
CA PHE A 152 -15.47 -10.62 7.03
C PHE A 152 -16.35 -11.32 5.99
N VAL A 153 -17.64 -11.50 6.31
CA VAL A 153 -18.63 -12.11 5.41
C VAL A 153 -19.96 -11.38 5.51
N GLY A 154 -20.86 -11.57 4.52
CA GLY A 154 -22.23 -11.05 4.56
C GLY A 154 -22.32 -9.52 4.62
N PRO A 155 -23.49 -8.99 4.97
CA PRO A 155 -23.76 -7.55 4.92
C PRO A 155 -23.03 -6.74 6.00
N TRP A 156 -22.58 -7.39 7.07
CA TRP A 156 -21.80 -6.74 8.14
C TRP A 156 -20.30 -6.64 7.82
N GLY A 157 -19.80 -7.42 6.87
CA GLY A 157 -18.39 -7.51 6.53
C GLY A 157 -17.69 -6.15 6.28
N PRO A 158 -18.26 -5.23 5.47
CA PRO A 158 -17.68 -3.91 5.29
C PRO A 158 -17.59 -3.08 6.59
N ALA A 159 -18.56 -3.21 7.49
CA ALA A 159 -18.53 -2.55 8.79
C ALA A 159 -17.47 -3.16 9.72
N ALA A 160 -17.35 -4.49 9.71
CA ALA A 160 -16.30 -5.22 10.44
C ALA A 160 -14.91 -4.82 9.93
N TRP A 161 -14.72 -4.68 8.61
CA TRP A 161 -13.50 -4.14 8.02
C TRP A 161 -13.20 -2.74 8.53
N GLY A 162 -14.19 -1.85 8.58
CA GLY A 162 -14.03 -0.51 9.13
C GLY A 162 -13.65 -0.49 10.61
N ALA A 163 -14.10 -1.47 11.41
CA ALA A 163 -13.67 -1.63 12.80
C ALA A 163 -12.22 -2.12 12.90
N TYR A 164 -11.83 -3.12 12.08
CA TYR A 164 -10.44 -3.56 11.96
C TYR A 164 -9.53 -2.42 11.50
N TYR A 165 -9.91 -1.69 10.45
CA TYR A 165 -9.16 -0.51 9.98
C TYR A 165 -8.90 0.50 11.11
N ALA A 166 -9.90 0.70 11.98
CA ALA A 166 -9.74 1.61 13.12
C ALA A 166 -8.75 1.11 14.18
N SER A 167 -8.55 -0.21 14.31
CA SER A 167 -7.56 -0.79 15.25
C SER A 167 -6.12 -0.64 14.75
N LEU A 168 -5.92 -0.42 13.46
CA LEU A 168 -4.61 -0.17 12.85
C LEU A 168 -3.99 1.19 13.24
N TYR A 169 -4.76 2.05 13.90
CA TYR A 169 -4.36 3.35 14.46
C TYR A 169 -4.44 3.32 16.00
N PRO A 170 -3.49 2.67 16.69
CA PRO A 170 -3.58 2.47 18.13
C PRO A 170 -3.34 3.73 18.96
N SER A 171 -2.64 4.74 18.45
CA SER A 171 -2.23 5.91 19.20
C SER A 171 -3.01 7.16 18.82
N ARG A 172 -2.92 7.57 17.57
CA ARG A 172 -3.54 8.79 17.08
C ARG A 172 -4.28 8.52 15.78
N LYS A 173 -5.51 8.98 15.69
CA LYS A 173 -6.26 9.00 14.45
C LYS A 173 -6.06 10.34 13.74
N PRO A 174 -5.87 10.35 12.41
CA PRO A 174 -5.88 11.58 11.63
C PRO A 174 -7.13 12.41 11.86
N GLN A 175 -7.04 13.72 11.65
CA GLN A 175 -8.17 14.64 11.90
C GLN A 175 -9.42 14.27 11.06
N ASP A 176 -9.22 13.79 9.83
CA ASP A 176 -10.28 13.37 8.90
C ASP A 176 -10.63 11.87 8.99
N PHE A 177 -10.13 11.18 10.03
CA PHE A 177 -10.24 9.71 10.14
C PHE A 177 -11.67 9.18 10.01
N ALA A 178 -12.63 9.82 10.68
CA ALA A 178 -14.01 9.37 10.68
C ALA A 178 -14.64 9.44 9.28
N GLU A 179 -14.37 10.53 8.55
CA GLU A 179 -14.84 10.74 7.19
C GLU A 179 -14.16 9.77 6.22
N TYR A 180 -12.84 9.63 6.30
CA TYR A 180 -12.07 8.73 5.45
C TYR A 180 -12.53 7.27 5.64
N LYS A 181 -12.66 6.80 6.90
CA LYS A 181 -13.19 5.47 7.22
C LYS A 181 -14.61 5.27 6.67
N ALA A 182 -15.47 6.27 6.77
CA ALA A 182 -16.83 6.17 6.22
C ALA A 182 -16.80 6.00 4.69
N ARG A 183 -15.95 6.72 3.97
CA ARG A 183 -15.76 6.57 2.51
C ARG A 183 -15.22 5.18 2.15
N LEU A 184 -14.24 4.67 2.91
CA LEU A 184 -13.68 3.34 2.74
C LEU A 184 -14.77 2.27 2.88
N VAL A 185 -15.55 2.29 3.96
CA VAL A 185 -16.64 1.35 4.21
C VAL A 185 -17.74 1.46 3.14
N ALA A 186 -18.07 2.67 2.71
CA ALA A 186 -19.03 2.89 1.63
C ALA A 186 -18.54 2.32 0.29
N SER A 187 -17.25 2.49 -0.04
CA SER A 187 -16.63 1.90 -1.22
C SER A 187 -16.75 0.38 -1.21
N LEU A 188 -16.45 -0.27 -0.08
CA LEU A 188 -16.53 -1.73 0.05
C LEU A 188 -17.95 -2.30 -0.12
N ARG A 189 -19.00 -1.49 0.06
CA ARG A 189 -20.39 -1.87 -0.21
C ARG A 189 -20.75 -1.87 -1.69
N GLY A 190 -19.90 -1.31 -2.54
CA GLY A 190 -20.11 -1.31 -3.99
C GLY A 190 -20.05 -2.73 -4.59
N PRO A 191 -20.68 -2.94 -5.76
CA PRO A 191 -20.76 -4.24 -6.41
C PRO A 191 -19.38 -4.88 -6.62
N GLY A 192 -19.21 -6.13 -6.17
CA GLY A 192 -17.97 -6.91 -6.32
C GLY A 192 -16.79 -6.49 -5.44
N ARG A 193 -16.82 -5.32 -4.79
CA ARG A 193 -15.64 -4.78 -4.07
C ARG A 193 -15.32 -5.55 -2.81
N PHE A 194 -16.34 -5.90 -2.02
CA PHE A 194 -16.08 -6.70 -0.82
C PHE A 194 -15.64 -8.13 -1.17
N ALA A 195 -16.14 -8.70 -2.26
CA ALA A 195 -15.65 -10.00 -2.76
C ALA A 195 -14.18 -9.93 -3.21
N ALA A 196 -13.77 -8.82 -3.84
CA ALA A 196 -12.37 -8.57 -4.19
C ALA A 196 -11.47 -8.51 -2.95
N LEU A 197 -11.87 -7.76 -1.92
CA LEU A 197 -11.17 -7.71 -0.63
C LEU A 197 -11.03 -9.11 -0.02
N GLN A 198 -12.11 -9.89 0.02
CA GLN A 198 -12.08 -11.25 0.55
C GLN A 198 -11.15 -12.17 -0.25
N ALA A 199 -11.13 -12.04 -1.57
CA ALA A 199 -10.23 -12.82 -2.42
C ALA A 199 -8.75 -12.50 -2.12
N MET A 200 -8.40 -11.22 -2.00
CA MET A 200 -7.05 -10.79 -1.62
C MET A 200 -6.66 -11.21 -0.21
N LEU A 201 -7.59 -11.12 0.75
CA LEU A 201 -7.35 -11.51 2.16
C LEU A 201 -6.99 -12.98 2.31
N ARG A 202 -7.56 -13.85 1.45
CA ARG A 202 -7.28 -15.29 1.42
C ARG A 202 -6.00 -15.66 0.65
N GLY A 203 -5.42 -14.70 -0.07
CA GLY A 203 -4.20 -14.93 -0.86
C GLY A 203 -2.99 -15.23 0.02
N SER A 204 -2.24 -16.30 -0.30
CA SER A 204 -0.92 -16.56 0.27
C SER A 204 0.11 -15.56 -0.26
N LYS A 205 1.17 -15.34 0.51
CA LYS A 205 2.33 -14.52 0.14
C LYS A 205 3.57 -15.36 -0.10
N ALA A 206 3.40 -16.69 -0.18
CA ALA A 206 4.51 -17.63 -0.38
C ALA A 206 5.27 -17.41 -1.70
N ASP A 207 4.63 -16.83 -2.72
CA ASP A 207 5.22 -16.46 -4.00
C ASP A 207 5.93 -15.09 -3.96
N ILE A 208 5.74 -14.30 -2.91
CA ILE A 208 6.32 -12.96 -2.75
C ILE A 208 7.63 -13.01 -1.96
N GLU A 209 7.65 -13.78 -0.89
CA GLU A 209 8.81 -13.87 0.00
C GLU A 209 10.13 -14.17 -0.74
N PRO A 210 10.23 -15.12 -1.69
CA PRO A 210 11.45 -15.35 -2.46
C PRO A 210 11.89 -14.15 -3.29
N LYS A 211 10.95 -13.33 -3.75
CA LYS A 211 11.23 -12.15 -4.58
C LYS A 211 11.96 -11.03 -3.85
N LEU A 212 11.97 -11.04 -2.51
CA LEU A 212 12.76 -10.10 -1.72
C LEU A 212 14.26 -10.16 -2.11
N ASP A 213 14.78 -11.36 -2.35
CA ASP A 213 16.19 -11.56 -2.72
C ASP A 213 16.48 -11.21 -4.19
N GLU A 214 15.46 -11.16 -5.03
CA GLU A 214 15.54 -10.80 -6.45
C GLU A 214 15.58 -9.27 -6.66
N VAL A 215 15.08 -8.48 -5.70
CA VAL A 215 15.04 -7.01 -5.78
C VAL A 215 16.47 -6.44 -5.79
N LYS A 216 16.73 -5.59 -6.78
CA LYS A 216 18.02 -4.89 -6.94
C LYS A 216 17.97 -3.42 -6.53
N ALA A 217 16.77 -2.86 -6.50
CA ALA A 217 16.55 -1.47 -6.13
C ALA A 217 16.83 -1.25 -4.64
N PRO A 218 17.39 -0.08 -4.25
CA PRO A 218 17.50 0.30 -2.84
C PRO A 218 16.12 0.30 -2.18
N ALA A 219 16.07 -0.06 -0.90
CA ALA A 219 14.82 -0.18 -0.17
C ALA A 219 14.88 0.50 1.20
N LEU A 220 13.76 1.15 1.57
CA LEU A 220 13.47 1.67 2.89
C LEU A 220 12.23 0.97 3.43
N VAL A 221 12.33 0.33 4.59
CA VAL A 221 11.18 -0.16 5.35
C VAL A 221 10.82 0.87 6.42
N VAL A 222 9.55 1.28 6.47
CA VAL A 222 9.02 2.17 7.51
C VAL A 222 7.97 1.42 8.30
N MET A 223 8.17 1.29 9.61
CA MET A 223 7.31 0.49 10.48
C MET A 223 6.93 1.26 11.74
N GLY A 224 5.65 1.20 12.11
CA GLY A 224 5.21 1.70 13.41
C GLY A 224 5.55 0.70 14.52
N SER A 225 6.05 1.18 15.67
CA SER A 225 6.43 0.31 16.79
C SER A 225 5.23 -0.37 17.47
N LYS A 226 4.02 0.12 17.22
CA LYS A 226 2.75 -0.44 17.73
C LYS A 226 1.87 -1.00 16.61
N ASP A 227 2.45 -1.41 15.49
CA ASP A 227 1.70 -2.03 14.41
C ASP A 227 1.04 -3.33 14.90
N PRO A 228 -0.30 -3.39 14.99
CA PRO A 228 -1.00 -4.53 15.57
C PRO A 228 -1.02 -5.77 14.68
N ASP A 229 -0.64 -5.63 13.41
CA ASP A 229 -0.63 -6.74 12.45
C ASP A 229 0.61 -7.63 12.60
N PHE A 230 1.61 -7.17 13.36
CA PHE A 230 2.84 -7.91 13.57
C PHE A 230 3.08 -8.19 15.06
N PRO A 231 3.36 -9.45 15.45
CA PRO A 231 3.71 -9.78 16.83
C PRO A 231 4.98 -9.05 17.32
N ASP A 232 5.93 -8.83 16.42
CA ASP A 232 7.15 -8.06 16.65
C ASP A 232 7.44 -7.20 15.40
N PRO A 233 6.92 -5.96 15.38
CA PRO A 233 7.13 -5.07 14.25
C PRO A 233 8.61 -4.76 13.97
N ALA A 234 9.43 -4.67 15.00
CA ALA A 234 10.86 -4.36 14.84
C ALA A 234 11.61 -5.52 14.19
N ALA A 235 11.37 -6.75 14.64
CA ALA A 235 11.97 -7.94 14.05
C ALA A 235 11.53 -8.12 12.59
N GLU A 236 10.25 -7.87 12.28
CA GLU A 236 9.74 -7.95 10.90
C GLU A 236 10.39 -6.89 9.99
N ALA A 237 10.48 -5.64 10.46
CA ALA A 237 11.12 -4.57 9.71
C ALA A 237 12.60 -4.88 9.41
N GLN A 238 13.34 -5.39 10.38
CA GLN A 238 14.75 -5.78 10.21
C GLN A 238 14.90 -6.96 9.26
N LEU A 239 14.04 -7.97 9.36
CA LEU A 239 14.04 -9.13 8.46
C LEU A 239 13.83 -8.69 7.01
N VAL A 240 12.79 -7.90 6.75
CA VAL A 240 12.46 -7.45 5.38
C VAL A 240 13.57 -6.53 4.84
N ALA A 241 14.05 -5.57 5.64
CA ALA A 241 15.14 -4.69 5.24
C ALA A 241 16.43 -5.48 4.96
N GLY A 242 16.77 -6.47 5.78
CA GLY A 242 17.94 -7.33 5.60
C GLY A 242 17.87 -8.13 4.29
N ARG A 243 16.71 -8.74 4.00
CA ARG A 243 16.48 -9.48 2.74
C ARG A 243 16.63 -8.56 1.50
N LEU A 244 16.15 -7.33 1.58
CA LEU A 244 16.27 -6.33 0.53
C LEU A 244 17.63 -5.61 0.51
N ARG A 245 18.53 -5.90 1.42
CA ARG A 245 19.79 -5.15 1.60
C ARG A 245 19.56 -3.64 1.74
N GLY A 246 18.41 -3.29 2.33
CA GLY A 246 17.94 -1.94 2.58
C GLY A 246 18.11 -1.52 4.04
N ARG A 247 17.37 -0.53 4.45
CA ARG A 247 17.33 -0.05 5.83
C ARG A 247 15.91 -0.05 6.38
N ALA A 248 15.77 -0.20 7.70
CA ALA A 248 14.53 -0.08 8.43
C ALA A 248 14.52 1.19 9.30
N GLU A 249 13.40 1.89 9.31
CA GLU A 249 13.12 3.05 10.17
C GLU A 249 11.87 2.74 10.99
N MET A 250 12.05 2.69 12.31
CA MET A 250 10.95 2.51 13.25
C MET A 250 10.39 3.87 13.67
N ILE A 251 9.07 4.03 13.61
CA ILE A 251 8.41 5.23 14.14
C ILE A 251 7.72 4.84 15.45
N ASP A 252 8.21 5.40 16.55
CA ASP A 252 7.75 5.04 17.87
C ASP A 252 6.31 5.49 18.14
N GLY A 253 5.57 4.63 18.85
CA GLY A 253 4.22 4.90 19.32
C GLY A 253 3.12 4.85 18.26
N VAL A 254 3.40 4.61 16.97
CA VAL A 254 2.41 4.59 15.90
C VAL A 254 2.13 3.17 15.39
N GLY A 255 0.98 3.00 14.73
CA GLY A 255 0.51 1.73 14.20
C GLY A 255 0.89 1.47 12.75
N HIS A 256 -0.03 0.82 12.02
CA HIS A 256 0.18 0.28 10.68
C HIS A 256 0.35 1.35 9.58
N TYR A 257 -0.17 2.56 9.80
CA TYR A 257 -0.14 3.66 8.84
C TYR A 257 0.68 4.87 9.34
N PRO A 258 1.99 4.73 9.58
CA PRO A 258 2.81 5.82 10.11
C PRO A 258 2.77 7.09 9.25
N HIS A 259 2.63 6.96 7.93
CA HIS A 259 2.51 8.08 6.99
C HIS A 259 1.18 8.86 7.11
N ALA A 260 0.17 8.28 7.77
CA ALA A 260 -1.11 8.93 8.06
C ALA A 260 -1.27 9.26 9.56
N GLU A 261 -0.75 8.43 10.45
CA GLU A 261 -0.83 8.61 11.91
C GLU A 261 0.16 9.67 12.41
N ALA A 262 1.38 9.69 11.84
CA ALA A 262 2.45 10.63 12.17
C ALA A 262 3.12 11.20 10.91
N PRO A 263 2.38 11.91 10.03
CA PRO A 263 2.87 12.35 8.72
C PRO A 263 4.08 13.28 8.82
N ASP A 264 4.19 14.05 9.90
CA ASP A 264 5.30 14.98 10.11
C ASP A 264 6.62 14.28 10.49
N VAL A 265 6.54 13.02 10.92
CA VAL A 265 7.70 12.16 11.17
C VAL A 265 8.00 11.28 9.97
N ALA A 266 6.98 10.62 9.42
CA ALA A 266 7.15 9.66 8.33
C ALA A 266 7.53 10.33 6.99
N ALA A 267 6.89 11.46 6.65
CA ALA A 267 7.11 12.09 5.36
C ALA A 267 8.56 12.57 5.16
N PRO A 268 9.25 13.20 6.12
CA PRO A 268 10.66 13.58 5.96
C PRO A 268 11.58 12.39 5.68
N LEU A 269 11.38 11.25 6.35
CA LEU A 269 12.16 10.03 6.14
C LEU A 269 11.97 9.48 4.71
N ILE A 270 10.72 9.45 4.25
CA ILE A 270 10.34 8.99 2.92
C ILE A 270 10.89 9.95 1.84
N LEU A 271 10.73 11.25 2.03
CA LEU A 271 11.22 12.27 1.09
C LEU A 271 12.74 12.27 0.98
N ASP A 272 13.47 12.06 2.08
CA ASP A 272 14.92 11.94 2.06
C ASP A 272 15.36 10.71 1.23
N PHE A 273 14.67 9.57 1.38
CA PHE A 273 14.93 8.39 0.57
C PHE A 273 14.62 8.66 -0.92
N ILE A 274 13.47 9.26 -1.24
CA ILE A 274 13.08 9.62 -2.61
C ILE A 274 14.14 10.52 -3.23
N LYS A 275 14.59 11.56 -2.52
CA LYS A 275 15.60 12.50 -2.99
C LYS A 275 16.93 11.85 -3.35
N ARG A 276 17.32 10.80 -2.62
CA ARG A 276 18.58 10.08 -2.87
C ARG A 276 18.51 9.13 -4.04
N HIS A 277 17.34 8.58 -4.35
CA HIS A 277 17.18 7.43 -5.24
C HIS A 277 16.30 7.68 -6.46
N ALA A 278 15.47 8.73 -6.48
CA ALA A 278 14.71 9.07 -7.67
C ALA A 278 15.64 9.38 -8.84
N ALA A 279 15.31 8.84 -10.02
CA ALA A 279 16.03 9.15 -11.25
C ALA A 279 15.95 10.66 -11.53
N ARG A 280 17.05 11.26 -11.90
CA ARG A 280 17.14 12.67 -12.28
C ARG A 280 16.83 12.86 -13.75
#